data_0e0f264ea050762c02e59f095e8d69b6
#
_entry.id   0e0f264ea050762c02e59f095e8d69b6
#
_cell.length_a   1.000
_cell.length_b   1.000
_cell.length_c   1.000
_cell.angle_alpha   90.00
_cell.angle_beta   90.00
_cell.angle_gamma   90.00
#
_symmetry.space_group_name_H-M   'P 1'
#
loop_
_entity.id
_entity.type
_entity.pdbx_description
1 polymer ?
#
loop_
_entity_poly.entity_id
_entity_poly.type
_entity_poly.pdbx_seq_one_letter_code
_entity_poly.pdbx_strand_id
1 'polypeptide(L)'
;NPPLPPMQFVDQTGALKGMRVELGEAIAKRLCLTPEYVRIEFSAMIPGLQAGRWDVINTGIFYTEERAKLMQMLIYEDQAISISTAKGNPLKITKPDDLSGKSIGVELGGFEERKARELDKQLTDKGMKGMTIRTFENFAMAFQALRAGQVEVALSIDSTGAEYQKRGDFERVLHGLFPTPVALAARNKDLAAAMAKVMNDMKADVSFQKLFDQYGVKAVDGAVSVKG
;
A
#
# COMPACT_ATOMS: atom_id res chain seq x y z
N ASN A 1 -0.43 9.76 0.09
CA ASN A 1 0.94 9.41 0.37
C ASN A 1 1.73 9.15 -0.92
N PRO A 2 2.16 10.17 -1.67
CA PRO A 2 3.21 10.00 -2.67
C PRO A 2 4.59 9.99 -1.95
N PRO A 3 5.57 9.15 -2.34
CA PRO A 3 5.70 8.52 -3.64
C PRO A 3 5.46 6.99 -3.60
N LEU A 4 4.46 6.53 -4.32
CA LEU A 4 4.16 5.12 -4.56
C LEU A 4 3.98 4.85 -6.07
N PRO A 5 4.98 5.16 -6.93
CA PRO A 5 4.84 4.87 -8.34
C PRO A 5 4.75 3.35 -8.58
N PRO A 6 4.00 2.90 -9.57
CA PRO A 6 3.15 3.69 -10.48
C PRO A 6 1.74 3.98 -9.94
N MET A 7 1.45 3.61 -8.68
CA MET A 7 0.11 3.69 -8.10
C MET A 7 -0.33 5.13 -7.83
N GLN A 8 0.53 5.91 -7.16
CA GLN A 8 0.35 7.36 -6.95
C GLN A 8 1.71 8.02 -6.73
N PHE A 9 1.98 9.08 -7.44
CA PHE A 9 3.26 9.80 -7.35
C PHE A 9 3.10 11.24 -7.85
N VAL A 10 4.08 12.06 -7.53
CA VAL A 10 4.19 13.42 -8.07
C VAL A 10 5.20 13.36 -9.21
N ASP A 11 4.79 13.81 -10.39
CA ASP A 11 5.67 13.88 -11.55
C ASP A 11 6.64 15.08 -11.48
N GLN A 12 7.50 15.22 -12.48
CA GLN A 12 8.50 16.30 -12.54
C GLN A 12 7.89 17.70 -12.61
N THR A 13 6.61 17.82 -12.99
CA THR A 13 5.88 19.10 -13.05
C THR A 13 5.19 19.44 -11.72
N GLY A 14 5.25 18.54 -10.73
CA GLY A 14 4.54 18.66 -9.46
C GLY A 14 3.10 18.15 -9.50
N ALA A 15 2.65 17.58 -10.62
CA ALA A 15 1.30 17.03 -10.76
C ALA A 15 1.19 15.64 -10.10
N LEU A 16 0.07 15.40 -9.44
CA LEU A 16 -0.26 14.10 -8.87
C LEU A 16 -0.72 13.15 -10.00
N LYS A 17 -0.12 11.97 -10.09
CA LYS A 17 -0.33 10.97 -11.14
C LYS A 17 -0.42 9.56 -10.56
N GLY A 18 -0.89 8.62 -11.39
CA GLY A 18 -0.87 7.19 -11.13
C GLY A 18 -2.26 6.56 -11.09
N MET A 19 -2.29 5.24 -11.04
CA MET A 19 -3.51 4.44 -11.17
C MET A 19 -4.60 4.86 -10.18
N ARG A 20 -4.26 5.08 -8.92
CA ARG A 20 -5.22 5.44 -7.87
C ARG A 20 -5.75 6.85 -8.04
N VAL A 21 -4.96 7.76 -8.60
CA VAL A 21 -5.41 9.11 -8.93
C VAL A 21 -6.44 9.04 -10.05
N GLU A 22 -6.13 8.32 -11.13
CA GLU A 22 -7.05 8.13 -12.26
C GLU A 22 -8.33 7.40 -11.84
N LEU A 23 -8.24 6.40 -10.97
CA LEU A 23 -9.41 5.72 -10.39
C LEU A 23 -10.28 6.70 -9.58
N GLY A 24 -9.67 7.51 -8.72
CA GLY A 24 -10.37 8.51 -7.92
C GLY A 24 -11.08 9.57 -8.79
N GLU A 25 -10.41 10.05 -9.83
CA GLU A 25 -10.96 11.01 -10.80
C GLU A 25 -12.11 10.40 -11.60
N ALA A 26 -11.99 9.13 -12.05
CA ALA A 26 -13.03 8.43 -12.77
C ALA A 26 -14.30 8.21 -11.90
N ILE A 27 -14.12 7.86 -10.63
CA ILE A 27 -15.21 7.73 -9.66
C ILE A 27 -15.89 9.08 -9.43
N ALA A 28 -15.12 10.12 -9.11
CA ALA A 28 -15.62 11.46 -8.84
C ALA A 28 -16.40 12.02 -10.03
N LYS A 29 -15.87 11.89 -11.25
CA LYS A 29 -16.54 12.31 -12.48
C LYS A 29 -17.90 11.66 -12.65
N ARG A 30 -18.04 10.36 -12.38
CA ARG A 30 -19.33 9.64 -12.50
C ARG A 30 -20.33 10.02 -11.40
N LEU A 31 -19.83 10.56 -10.28
CA LEU A 31 -20.64 11.11 -9.20
C LEU A 31 -20.91 12.61 -9.37
N CYS A 32 -20.51 13.24 -10.48
CA CYS A 32 -20.57 14.69 -10.71
C CYS A 32 -19.84 15.51 -9.63
N LEU A 33 -18.72 14.97 -9.12
CA LEU A 33 -17.87 15.60 -8.12
C LEU A 33 -16.51 15.99 -8.71
N THR A 34 -15.87 16.98 -8.10
CA THR A 34 -14.48 17.35 -8.37
C THR A 34 -13.64 16.95 -7.16
N PRO A 35 -12.64 16.05 -7.28
CA PRO A 35 -11.84 15.63 -6.15
C PRO A 35 -10.81 16.70 -5.79
N GLU A 36 -10.67 16.95 -4.49
CA GLU A 36 -9.59 17.75 -3.93
C GLU A 36 -8.60 16.82 -3.22
N TYR A 37 -7.33 16.84 -3.62
CA TYR A 37 -6.31 15.95 -3.08
C TYR A 37 -5.48 16.63 -1.98
N VAL A 38 -5.51 16.05 -0.79
CA VAL A 38 -4.64 16.40 0.33
C VAL A 38 -3.50 15.38 0.40
N ARG A 39 -2.25 15.86 0.29
CA ARG A 39 -1.05 15.02 0.41
C ARG A 39 -0.65 14.93 1.88
N ILE A 40 -0.61 13.72 2.40
CA ILE A 40 -0.32 13.49 3.82
C ILE A 40 0.38 12.15 4.02
N GLU A 41 1.15 12.03 5.09
CA GLU A 41 1.80 10.78 5.46
C GLU A 41 0.78 9.73 5.93
N PHE A 42 1.11 8.46 5.73
CA PHE A 42 0.17 7.35 5.94
C PHE A 42 -0.37 7.30 7.37
N SER A 43 0.49 7.52 8.37
CA SER A 43 0.13 7.48 9.79
C SER A 43 -0.96 8.49 10.20
N ALA A 44 -1.09 9.59 9.46
CA ALA A 44 -2.09 10.63 9.73
C ALA A 44 -3.42 10.41 8.99
N MET A 45 -3.50 9.46 8.05
CA MET A 45 -4.67 9.31 7.17
C MET A 45 -5.92 8.88 7.92
N ILE A 46 -5.85 7.81 8.72
CA ILE A 46 -7.01 7.30 9.48
C ILE A 46 -7.46 8.31 10.55
N PRO A 47 -6.57 8.87 11.39
CA PRO A 47 -6.97 9.90 12.35
C PRO A 47 -7.63 11.11 11.69
N GLY A 48 -7.13 11.56 10.55
CA GLY A 48 -7.72 12.69 9.83
C GLY A 48 -9.08 12.37 9.21
N LEU A 49 -9.27 11.15 8.67
CA LEU A 49 -10.57 10.68 8.19
C LEU A 49 -11.61 10.68 9.32
N GLN A 50 -11.24 10.14 10.48
CA GLN A 50 -12.12 10.12 11.66
C GLN A 50 -12.45 11.52 12.18
N ALA A 51 -11.48 12.44 12.14
CA ALA A 51 -11.67 13.85 12.50
C ALA A 51 -12.43 14.67 11.43
N GLY A 52 -12.81 14.06 10.30
CA GLY A 52 -13.53 14.75 9.22
C GLY A 52 -12.71 15.75 8.43
N ARG A 53 -11.38 15.64 8.43
CA ARG A 53 -10.49 16.52 7.65
C ARG A 53 -10.53 16.20 6.15
N TRP A 54 -10.92 15.02 5.79
CA TRP A 54 -11.19 14.52 4.43
C TRP A 54 -12.26 13.43 4.48
N ASP A 55 -12.84 13.13 3.35
CA ASP A 55 -13.95 12.17 3.25
C ASP A 55 -13.52 10.79 2.78
N VAL A 56 -12.37 10.71 2.08
CA VAL A 56 -11.86 9.49 1.45
C VAL A 56 -10.35 9.37 1.63
N ILE A 57 -9.87 8.16 1.90
CA ILE A 57 -8.45 7.79 1.77
C ILE A 57 -8.29 7.05 0.45
N ASN A 58 -7.51 7.65 -0.47
CA ASN A 58 -7.21 7.09 -1.79
C ASN A 58 -5.71 6.79 -1.92
N THR A 59 -5.22 5.82 -1.16
CA THR A 59 -3.81 5.41 -1.17
C THR A 59 -3.60 3.90 -1.34
N GLY A 60 -4.67 3.12 -1.46
CA GLY A 60 -4.58 1.67 -1.45
C GLY A 60 -4.26 1.12 -0.06
N ILE A 61 -5.15 1.38 0.88
CA ILE A 61 -5.01 0.93 2.26
C ILE A 61 -5.36 -0.56 2.36
N PHE A 62 -4.47 -1.37 2.93
CA PHE A 62 -4.74 -2.78 3.19
C PHE A 62 -5.95 -2.96 4.10
N TYR A 63 -6.84 -3.88 3.71
CA TYR A 63 -7.99 -4.26 4.53
C TYR A 63 -7.54 -4.96 5.80
N THR A 64 -8.13 -4.59 6.93
CA THR A 64 -8.10 -5.34 8.18
C THR A 64 -9.42 -5.17 8.92
N GLU A 65 -9.80 -6.15 9.73
CA GLU A 65 -11.02 -6.09 10.54
C GLU A 65 -11.00 -4.88 11.50
N GLU A 66 -9.82 -4.51 12.03
CA GLU A 66 -9.68 -3.34 12.90
C GLU A 66 -9.96 -2.04 12.14
N ARG A 67 -9.44 -1.93 10.91
CA ARG A 67 -9.68 -0.76 10.06
C ARG A 67 -11.13 -0.66 9.61
N ALA A 68 -11.76 -1.79 9.30
CA ALA A 68 -13.18 -1.83 8.92
C ALA A 68 -14.11 -1.37 10.05
N LYS A 69 -13.72 -1.48 11.32
CA LYS A 69 -14.48 -0.93 12.45
C LYS A 69 -14.43 0.61 12.53
N LEU A 70 -13.48 1.23 11.84
CA LEU A 70 -13.23 2.67 11.92
C LEU A 70 -13.72 3.44 10.69
N MET A 71 -13.94 2.77 9.57
CA MET A 71 -14.24 3.38 8.28
C MET A 71 -14.85 2.37 7.30
N GLN A 72 -15.51 2.88 6.26
CA GLN A 72 -16.05 2.05 5.19
C GLN A 72 -14.93 1.73 4.18
N MET A 73 -14.61 0.45 3.99
CA MET A 73 -13.53 0.00 3.11
C MET A 73 -14.09 -0.62 1.84
N LEU A 74 -13.80 0.00 0.69
CA LEU A 74 -14.20 -0.46 -0.65
C LEU A 74 -13.08 -1.31 -1.23
N ILE A 75 -13.23 -2.61 -1.17
CA ILE A 75 -12.21 -3.57 -1.61
C ILE A 75 -12.21 -3.65 -3.14
N TYR A 76 -11.05 -3.40 -3.77
CA TYR A 76 -10.96 -3.32 -5.22
C TYR A 76 -9.71 -3.96 -5.84
N GLU A 77 -8.66 -4.21 -5.08
CA GLU A 77 -7.34 -4.65 -5.55
C GLU A 77 -6.79 -5.73 -4.63
N ASP A 78 -6.09 -6.74 -5.17
CA ASP A 78 -5.29 -7.68 -4.39
C ASP A 78 -3.83 -7.24 -4.39
N GLN A 79 -3.23 -7.21 -3.21
CA GLN A 79 -1.83 -6.87 -3.02
C GLN A 79 -1.17 -7.83 -2.01
N ALA A 80 0.15 -7.74 -1.92
CA ALA A 80 0.95 -8.48 -0.95
C ALA A 80 2.13 -7.63 -0.49
N ILE A 81 2.99 -8.19 0.34
CA ILE A 81 4.22 -7.55 0.82
C ILE A 81 5.43 -8.13 0.11
N SER A 82 6.38 -7.25 -0.21
CA SER A 82 7.74 -7.58 -0.64
C SER A 82 8.76 -7.33 0.44
N ILE A 83 9.81 -8.13 0.40
CA ILE A 83 11.07 -7.91 1.12
C ILE A 83 12.16 -7.56 0.10
N SER A 84 12.79 -6.42 0.29
CA SER A 84 13.87 -5.90 -0.58
C SER A 84 15.16 -5.72 0.20
N THR A 85 16.28 -6.04 -0.45
CA THR A 85 17.66 -5.83 0.05
C THR A 85 18.43 -4.94 -0.90
N ALA A 86 19.68 -4.64 -0.59
CA ALA A 86 20.63 -4.14 -1.58
C ALA A 86 20.76 -5.11 -2.75
N LYS A 87 21.16 -4.59 -3.91
CA LYS A 87 21.29 -5.37 -5.15
C LYS A 87 22.15 -6.62 -4.95
N GLY A 88 21.71 -7.72 -5.57
CA GLY A 88 22.39 -9.02 -5.53
C GLY A 88 22.19 -9.80 -4.23
N ASN A 89 21.27 -9.38 -3.37
CA ASN A 89 20.92 -10.09 -2.14
C ASN A 89 22.15 -10.50 -1.29
N PRO A 90 22.96 -9.54 -0.82
CA PRO A 90 24.19 -9.86 -0.08
C PRO A 90 23.91 -10.61 1.24
N LEU A 91 22.69 -10.53 1.74
CA LEU A 91 22.23 -11.19 2.96
C LEU A 91 21.76 -12.63 2.74
N LYS A 92 21.65 -13.07 1.47
CA LYS A 92 21.17 -14.40 1.07
C LYS A 92 19.81 -14.75 1.65
N ILE A 93 18.91 -13.77 1.70
CA ILE A 93 17.53 -13.95 2.17
C ILE A 93 16.75 -14.75 1.14
N THR A 94 16.18 -15.88 1.55
CA THR A 94 15.39 -16.80 0.72
C THR A 94 14.04 -17.17 1.35
N LYS A 95 13.88 -16.88 2.64
CA LYS A 95 12.66 -17.14 3.43
C LYS A 95 12.54 -16.12 4.57
N PRO A 96 11.36 -15.94 5.17
CA PRO A 96 11.17 -14.99 6.27
C PRO A 96 12.08 -15.23 7.48
N ASP A 97 12.43 -16.48 7.80
CA ASP A 97 13.29 -16.79 8.93
C ASP A 97 14.72 -16.22 8.79
N ASP A 98 15.18 -15.93 7.55
CA ASP A 98 16.49 -15.33 7.29
C ASP A 98 16.57 -13.85 7.75
N LEU A 99 15.43 -13.27 8.14
CA LEU A 99 15.35 -11.92 8.73
C LEU A 99 15.82 -11.88 10.21
N SER A 100 16.08 -13.03 10.83
CA SER A 100 16.55 -13.12 12.20
C SER A 100 17.80 -12.26 12.43
N GLY A 101 17.71 -11.35 13.41
CA GLY A 101 18.78 -10.43 13.78
C GLY A 101 19.04 -9.27 12.82
N LYS A 102 18.20 -9.11 11.77
CA LYS A 102 18.34 -8.04 10.78
C LYS A 102 17.66 -6.74 11.20
N SER A 103 18.13 -5.62 10.64
CA SER A 103 17.49 -4.32 10.75
C SER A 103 16.56 -4.09 9.56
N ILE A 104 15.28 -3.78 9.87
CA ILE A 104 14.19 -3.72 8.90
C ILE A 104 13.61 -2.31 8.85
N GLY A 105 13.51 -1.72 7.66
CA GLY A 105 12.81 -0.46 7.40
C GLY A 105 11.37 -0.69 6.95
N VAL A 106 10.41 0.00 7.57
CA VAL A 106 8.98 -0.10 7.26
C VAL A 106 8.32 1.28 7.30
N GLU A 107 7.18 1.46 6.61
CA GLU A 107 6.36 2.66 6.74
C GLU A 107 5.60 2.67 8.07
N LEU A 108 5.64 3.79 8.77
CA LEU A 108 4.98 3.99 10.07
C LEU A 108 3.45 3.85 9.94
N GLY A 109 2.86 2.99 10.77
CA GLY A 109 1.41 2.72 10.79
C GLY A 109 0.93 1.84 9.63
N GLY A 110 1.84 1.41 8.74
CA GLY A 110 1.56 0.54 7.60
C GLY A 110 1.18 -0.88 8.03
N PHE A 111 0.57 -1.61 7.09
CA PHE A 111 0.31 -3.04 7.26
C PHE A 111 1.63 -3.83 7.34
N GLU A 112 2.65 -3.35 6.63
CA GLU A 112 4.01 -3.88 6.61
C GLU A 112 4.69 -3.81 7.99
N GLU A 113 4.49 -2.72 8.72
CA GLU A 113 4.98 -2.60 10.09
C GLU A 113 4.36 -3.66 10.99
N ARG A 114 3.04 -3.83 10.91
CA ARG A 114 2.35 -4.87 11.68
C ARG A 114 2.89 -6.27 11.34
N LYS A 115 3.06 -6.57 10.05
CA LYS A 115 3.60 -7.87 9.61
C LYS A 115 5.06 -8.07 10.00
N ALA A 116 5.87 -7.02 9.99
CA ALA A 116 7.23 -7.09 10.51
C ALA A 116 7.25 -7.45 12.01
N ARG A 117 6.38 -6.83 12.81
CA ARG A 117 6.27 -7.16 14.26
C ARG A 117 5.74 -8.56 14.51
N GLU A 118 4.78 -9.04 13.69
CA GLU A 118 4.29 -10.44 13.76
C GLU A 118 5.42 -11.43 13.44
N LEU A 119 6.22 -11.17 12.40
CA LEU A 119 7.39 -11.98 12.03
C LEU A 119 8.46 -11.96 13.13
N ASP A 120 8.73 -10.79 13.71
CA ASP A 120 9.67 -10.66 14.83
C ASP A 120 9.27 -11.54 16.00
N LYS A 121 7.98 -11.50 16.36
CA LYS A 121 7.44 -12.37 17.40
C LYS A 121 7.58 -13.86 17.05
N GLN A 122 7.27 -14.25 15.79
CA GLN A 122 7.42 -15.64 15.36
C GLN A 122 8.88 -16.11 15.43
N LEU A 123 9.86 -15.26 15.10
CA LEU A 123 11.28 -15.58 15.21
C LEU A 123 11.69 -15.78 16.67
N THR A 124 11.29 -14.86 17.54
CA THR A 124 11.62 -14.95 18.98
C THR A 124 10.94 -16.14 19.67
N ASP A 125 9.70 -16.45 19.30
CA ASP A 125 8.98 -17.66 19.79
C ASP A 125 9.70 -18.96 19.37
N LYS A 126 10.42 -18.96 18.24
CA LYS A 126 11.29 -20.07 17.80
C LYS A 126 12.67 -20.08 18.47
N GLY A 127 12.95 -19.17 19.40
CA GLY A 127 14.26 -19.01 20.03
C GLY A 127 15.33 -18.36 19.13
N MET A 128 14.93 -17.78 18.01
CA MET A 128 15.81 -17.06 17.10
C MET A 128 16.00 -15.60 17.56
N LYS A 129 17.04 -14.94 17.08
CA LYS A 129 17.26 -13.52 17.37
C LYS A 129 16.18 -12.68 16.72
N GLY A 130 15.55 -11.77 17.48
CA GLY A 130 14.58 -10.81 16.97
C GLY A 130 15.17 -9.81 15.97
N MET A 131 14.29 -9.14 15.24
CA MET A 131 14.64 -8.09 14.29
C MET A 131 14.74 -6.72 14.98
N THR A 132 15.46 -5.78 14.36
CA THR A 132 15.42 -4.35 14.72
C THR A 132 14.53 -3.62 13.73
N ILE A 133 13.28 -3.33 14.13
CA ILE A 133 12.30 -2.66 13.23
C ILE A 133 12.43 -1.15 13.41
N ARG A 134 12.70 -0.45 12.27
CA ARG A 134 12.77 1.01 12.18
C ARG A 134 11.64 1.52 11.29
N THR A 135 10.88 2.48 11.80
CA THR A 135 9.76 3.08 11.08
C THR A 135 10.19 4.37 10.40
N PHE A 136 9.64 4.61 9.22
CA PHE A 136 9.86 5.79 8.39
C PHE A 136 8.52 6.40 7.98
N GLU A 137 8.48 7.67 7.66
CA GLU A 137 7.24 8.36 7.27
C GLU A 137 6.62 7.78 5.98
N ASN A 138 7.47 7.28 5.07
CA ASN A 138 7.03 6.68 3.82
C ASN A 138 8.06 5.68 3.28
N PHE A 139 7.67 4.91 2.27
CA PHE A 139 8.55 3.91 1.66
C PHE A 139 9.81 4.50 1.02
N ALA A 140 9.75 5.72 0.46
CA ALA A 140 10.93 6.33 -0.13
C ALA A 140 12.03 6.52 0.91
N MET A 141 11.67 6.97 2.12
CA MET A 141 12.63 7.09 3.23
C MET A 141 13.17 5.74 3.69
N ALA A 142 12.31 4.69 3.75
CA ALA A 142 12.76 3.35 4.08
C ALA A 142 13.77 2.80 3.06
N PHE A 143 13.51 3.00 1.75
CA PHE A 143 14.45 2.61 0.69
C PHE A 143 15.72 3.47 0.66
N GLN A 144 15.65 4.76 1.00
CA GLN A 144 16.84 5.60 1.18
C GLN A 144 17.70 5.11 2.35
N ALA A 145 17.07 4.73 3.48
CA ALA A 145 17.76 4.16 4.62
C ALA A 145 18.43 2.81 4.27
N LEU A 146 17.78 1.97 3.44
CA LEU A 146 18.38 0.74 2.92
C LEU A 146 19.58 1.06 2.03
N ARG A 147 19.48 2.03 1.12
CA ARG A 147 20.61 2.47 0.27
C ARG A 147 21.78 2.98 1.09
N ALA A 148 21.51 3.70 2.16
CA ALA A 148 22.52 4.26 3.05
C ALA A 148 23.08 3.24 4.07
N GLY A 149 22.62 1.99 4.05
CA GLY A 149 23.04 0.97 5.01
C GLY A 149 22.56 1.19 6.45
N GLN A 150 21.58 2.09 6.66
CA GLN A 150 20.98 2.35 7.97
C GLN A 150 20.01 1.23 8.39
N VAL A 151 19.44 0.53 7.41
CA VAL A 151 18.73 -0.73 7.56
C VAL A 151 19.25 -1.73 6.53
N GLU A 152 19.11 -3.02 6.82
CA GLU A 152 19.58 -4.09 5.95
C GLU A 152 18.52 -4.55 4.95
N VAL A 153 17.23 -4.30 5.30
CA VAL A 153 16.05 -4.78 4.57
C VAL A 153 14.98 -3.69 4.58
N ALA A 154 14.21 -3.60 3.50
CA ALA A 154 12.98 -2.81 3.46
C ALA A 154 11.78 -3.71 3.15
N LEU A 155 10.70 -3.58 3.93
CA LEU A 155 9.40 -4.16 3.62
C LEU A 155 8.50 -3.11 2.98
N SER A 156 7.84 -3.48 1.89
CA SER A 156 6.92 -2.60 1.17
C SER A 156 5.79 -3.38 0.51
N ILE A 157 4.80 -2.66 -0.01
CA ILE A 157 3.80 -3.24 -0.91
C ILE A 157 4.53 -3.82 -2.14
N ASP A 158 4.06 -4.95 -2.67
CA ASP A 158 4.67 -5.67 -3.80
C ASP A 158 4.92 -4.78 -5.02
N SER A 159 3.95 -3.96 -5.40
CA SER A 159 4.07 -3.02 -6.51
C SER A 159 5.20 -2.00 -6.29
N THR A 160 5.36 -1.52 -5.05
CA THR A 160 6.44 -0.60 -4.67
C THR A 160 7.80 -1.29 -4.74
N GLY A 161 7.92 -2.49 -4.16
CA GLY A 161 9.17 -3.27 -4.22
C GLY A 161 9.59 -3.58 -5.67
N ALA A 162 8.63 -3.92 -6.53
CA ALA A 162 8.87 -4.16 -7.95
C ALA A 162 9.38 -2.91 -8.67
N GLU A 163 8.81 -1.75 -8.38
CA GLU A 163 9.23 -0.48 -8.97
C GLU A 163 10.65 -0.08 -8.53
N TYR A 164 10.98 -0.24 -7.24
CA TYR A 164 12.34 0.03 -6.76
C TYR A 164 13.37 -0.96 -7.33
N GLN A 165 13.01 -2.23 -7.54
CA GLN A 165 13.87 -3.19 -8.23
C GLN A 165 14.17 -2.76 -9.68
N LYS A 166 13.17 -2.27 -10.42
CA LYS A 166 13.34 -1.77 -11.80
C LYS A 166 14.34 -0.63 -11.88
N ARG A 167 14.47 0.20 -10.84
CA ARG A 167 15.47 1.29 -10.77
C ARG A 167 16.90 0.79 -10.63
N GLY A 168 17.09 -0.50 -10.30
CA GLY A 168 18.38 -1.18 -10.37
C GLY A 168 19.24 -1.13 -9.12
N ASP A 169 18.83 -0.46 -8.06
CA ASP A 169 19.61 -0.32 -6.81
C ASP A 169 19.30 -1.42 -5.78
N PHE A 170 18.17 -2.08 -5.93
CA PHE A 170 17.64 -3.03 -4.95
C PHE A 170 17.27 -4.37 -5.58
N GLU A 171 17.26 -5.41 -4.76
CA GLU A 171 16.78 -6.74 -5.09
C GLU A 171 15.52 -7.05 -4.28
N ARG A 172 14.41 -7.35 -4.95
CA ARG A 172 13.19 -7.83 -4.32
C ARG A 172 13.31 -9.34 -4.10
N VAL A 173 13.81 -9.73 -2.95
CA VAL A 173 14.21 -11.11 -2.63
C VAL A 173 13.06 -12.02 -2.29
N LEU A 174 12.02 -11.50 -1.66
CA LEU A 174 10.76 -12.19 -1.41
C LEU A 174 9.59 -11.30 -1.81
N HIS A 175 8.53 -11.91 -2.31
CA HIS A 175 7.30 -11.20 -2.71
C HIS A 175 6.07 -12.11 -2.57
N GLY A 176 4.88 -11.56 -2.73
CA GLY A 176 3.64 -12.30 -2.55
C GLY A 176 3.38 -12.70 -1.10
N LEU A 177 4.05 -12.06 -0.14
CA LEU A 177 3.88 -12.38 1.27
C LEU A 177 2.60 -11.73 1.82
N PHE A 178 1.87 -12.47 2.67
CA PHE A 178 0.66 -11.97 3.34
C PHE A 178 -0.36 -11.37 2.35
N PRO A 179 -0.80 -12.12 1.32
CA PRO A 179 -1.74 -11.60 0.34
C PRO A 179 -2.99 -11.07 1.06
N THR A 180 -3.33 -9.82 0.79
CA THR A 180 -4.40 -9.12 1.50
C THR A 180 -5.02 -8.09 0.57
N PRO A 181 -6.37 -8.01 0.52
CA PRO A 181 -7.05 -7.01 -0.30
C PRO A 181 -6.70 -5.58 0.11
N VAL A 182 -6.73 -4.71 -0.88
CA VAL A 182 -6.54 -3.27 -0.74
C VAL A 182 -7.84 -2.55 -1.05
N ALA A 183 -8.09 -1.46 -0.35
CA ALA A 183 -9.32 -0.70 -0.43
C ALA A 183 -9.08 0.81 -0.62
N LEU A 184 -10.07 1.50 -1.17
CA LEU A 184 -10.38 2.88 -0.84
C LEU A 184 -11.08 2.88 0.52
N ALA A 185 -10.92 3.92 1.30
CA ALA A 185 -11.67 4.05 2.55
C ALA A 185 -12.44 5.36 2.58
N ALA A 186 -13.72 5.28 3.00
CA ALA A 186 -14.58 6.43 3.14
C ALA A 186 -15.11 6.56 4.57
N ARG A 187 -15.35 7.78 5.02
CA ARG A 187 -15.92 8.06 6.34
C ARG A 187 -17.44 7.79 6.36
N ASN A 188 -18.12 8.16 5.29
CA ASN A 188 -19.58 8.15 5.19
C ASN A 188 -20.08 6.90 4.43
N LYS A 189 -21.10 6.22 4.97
CA LYS A 189 -21.70 5.02 4.37
C LYS A 189 -22.34 5.29 3.02
N ASP A 190 -23.04 6.42 2.88
CA ASP A 190 -23.76 6.75 1.64
C ASP A 190 -22.74 7.06 0.52
N LEU A 191 -21.68 7.80 0.85
CA LEU A 191 -20.57 8.04 -0.09
C LEU A 191 -19.90 6.73 -0.50
N ALA A 192 -19.62 5.85 0.47
CA ALA A 192 -19.03 4.54 0.19
C ALA A 192 -19.91 3.69 -0.73
N ALA A 193 -21.22 3.65 -0.46
CA ALA A 193 -22.19 2.92 -1.29
C ALA A 193 -22.25 3.50 -2.72
N ALA A 194 -22.29 4.81 -2.86
CA ALA A 194 -22.30 5.50 -4.15
C ALA A 194 -21.01 5.22 -4.94
N MET A 195 -19.85 5.30 -4.28
CA MET A 195 -18.56 4.96 -4.90
C MET A 195 -18.48 3.49 -5.32
N ALA A 196 -18.92 2.56 -4.46
CA ALA A 196 -18.92 1.13 -4.78
C ALA A 196 -19.83 0.82 -5.98
N LYS A 197 -21.01 1.46 -6.05
CA LYS A 197 -21.90 1.34 -7.21
C LYS A 197 -21.18 1.79 -8.48
N VAL A 198 -20.58 2.97 -8.46
CA VAL A 198 -19.82 3.51 -9.63
C VAL A 198 -18.68 2.57 -10.02
N MET A 199 -17.91 2.04 -9.08
CA MET A 199 -16.82 1.09 -9.36
C MET A 199 -17.36 -0.21 -9.98
N ASN A 200 -18.52 -0.68 -9.56
CA ASN A 200 -19.18 -1.86 -10.15
C ASN A 200 -19.72 -1.55 -11.55
N ASP A 201 -20.27 -0.36 -11.79
CA ASP A 201 -20.67 0.10 -13.12
C ASP A 201 -19.41 0.18 -14.06
N MET A 202 -18.25 0.63 -13.54
CA MET A 202 -16.98 0.64 -14.27
C MET A 202 -16.46 -0.77 -14.58
N LYS A 203 -16.73 -1.75 -13.71
CA LYS A 203 -16.43 -3.16 -14.00
C LYS A 203 -17.32 -3.69 -15.12
N ALA A 204 -18.61 -3.36 -15.10
CA ALA A 204 -19.58 -3.79 -16.11
C ALA A 204 -19.28 -3.21 -17.50
N ASP A 205 -18.81 -1.96 -17.61
CA ASP A 205 -18.45 -1.31 -18.87
C ASP A 205 -16.97 -1.49 -19.27
N VAL A 206 -16.26 -2.38 -18.58
CA VAL A 206 -14.83 -2.74 -18.73
C VAL A 206 -13.85 -1.59 -18.55
N SER A 207 -14.26 -0.38 -18.20
CA SER A 207 -13.34 0.76 -17.99
C SER A 207 -12.46 0.56 -16.76
N PHE A 208 -12.96 -0.16 -15.74
CA PHE A 208 -12.20 -0.56 -14.58
C PHE A 208 -11.03 -1.48 -14.98
N GLN A 209 -11.33 -2.54 -15.74
CA GLN A 209 -10.31 -3.50 -16.17
C GLN A 209 -9.25 -2.83 -17.04
N LYS A 210 -9.64 -1.96 -17.99
CA LYS A 210 -8.70 -1.21 -18.84
C LYS A 210 -7.73 -0.37 -18.02
N LEU A 211 -8.22 0.32 -16.99
CA LEU A 211 -7.37 1.10 -16.09
C LEU A 211 -6.37 0.20 -15.35
N PHE A 212 -6.82 -0.93 -14.83
CA PHE A 212 -5.97 -1.86 -14.09
C PHE A 212 -4.92 -2.52 -14.98
N ASP A 213 -5.29 -2.93 -16.19
CA ASP A 213 -4.38 -3.53 -17.17
C ASP A 213 -3.26 -2.56 -17.59
N GLN A 214 -3.59 -1.27 -17.75
CA GLN A 214 -2.62 -0.21 -18.07
C GLN A 214 -1.48 -0.15 -17.05
N TYR A 215 -1.77 -0.45 -15.80
CA TYR A 215 -0.80 -0.41 -14.69
C TYR A 215 -0.29 -1.79 -14.26
N GLY A 216 -0.75 -2.87 -14.90
CA GLY A 216 -0.38 -4.23 -14.54
C GLY A 216 -0.82 -4.64 -13.14
N VAL A 217 -1.96 -4.12 -12.69
CA VAL A 217 -2.54 -4.38 -11.36
C VAL A 217 -3.65 -5.41 -11.47
N LYS A 218 -3.73 -6.29 -10.51
CA LYS A 218 -4.82 -7.27 -10.42
C LYS A 218 -5.99 -6.70 -9.62
N ALA A 219 -7.14 -6.53 -10.28
CA ALA A 219 -8.39 -6.23 -9.59
C ALA A 219 -8.90 -7.46 -8.82
N VAL A 220 -9.64 -7.22 -7.73
CA VAL A 220 -10.37 -8.32 -7.08
C VAL A 220 -11.40 -8.93 -8.03
N ASP A 221 -11.59 -10.24 -7.92
CA ASP A 221 -12.63 -10.94 -8.64
C ASP A 221 -14.03 -10.54 -8.11
N GLY A 222 -15.03 -10.55 -9.00
CA GLY A 222 -16.40 -10.20 -8.65
C GLY A 222 -16.63 -8.70 -8.41
N ALA A 223 -17.63 -8.38 -7.64
CA ALA A 223 -18.04 -7.01 -7.35
C ALA A 223 -17.14 -6.36 -6.28
N VAL A 224 -16.94 -5.04 -6.40
CA VAL A 224 -16.36 -4.24 -5.32
C VAL A 224 -17.28 -4.32 -4.11
N SER A 225 -16.75 -4.80 -2.98
CA SER A 225 -17.49 -4.95 -1.73
C SER A 225 -17.13 -3.84 -0.75
N VAL A 226 -18.10 -3.41 0.04
CA VAL A 226 -17.90 -2.46 1.15
C VAL A 226 -17.88 -3.25 2.45
N LYS A 227 -16.87 -3.01 3.27
CA LYS A 227 -16.71 -3.54 4.62
C LYS A 227 -16.59 -2.38 5.61
N GLY A 228 -17.37 -2.42 6.70
CA GLY A 228 -17.38 -1.37 7.72
C GLY A 228 -18.67 -1.31 8.50
#